data_99dd83bb3c017725c0ca36e1db7de0c9
#
_entry.id   99dd83bb3c017725c0ca36e1db7de0c9
#
_cell.length_a   1.000
_cell.length_b   1.000
_cell.length_c   1.000
_cell.angle_alpha   90.00
_cell.angle_beta   90.00
_cell.angle_gamma   90.00
#
_symmetry.space_group_name_H-M   'P 1'
#
loop_
_entity.id
_entity.type
_entity.pdbx_description
1 polymer ?
#
loop_
_entity_poly.entity_id
_entity_poly.type
_entity_poly.pdbx_seq_one_letter_code
_entity_poly.pdbx_strand_id
1 'polypeptide(L)'
;MKLIDLKFKTMGLIAGMCAITLASCSTDDDPVIPEPEPSVLQGSITSDLTLKSGNSYTLNGELLVKEGATLNIEPGVKIVAQYDDRVDYILIEQGAKINAEGTASAPIVMTSSKEEPGAWGGIHICGRAHTNAEGGKGSSEIGGAVYGGDNDADNSGVLKYVRVEYTGYAFDEEHEANGMTFYGVGNGTVVENCEAYHGSDDGFEFFGGSVNVKNMVVVNCSDDSFDWTEGWNGKGENLVAFQESEGTLGYDCDCLIEADNNENNYAATPVSHPVLRNLILVGNGGSKQGIRLRRGTEVEITFAKVCGKAKALAVESAETENALLNGTSKLESVSISGTLDSKEGIYTNELFVGAGNLTEQSFEYASLDDIEKECTWMNGWTK
;
A
#
# COMPACT_ATOMS: atom_id res chain seq x y z
N MET A 1 36.12 -58.43 14.92
CA MET A 1 37.60 -58.75 14.86
C MET A 1 38.26 -57.59 14.12
N LYS A 2 39.25 -56.98 14.74
CA LYS A 2 40.13 -55.84 14.39
C LYS A 2 39.52 -54.43 14.44
N LEU A 3 39.76 -53.79 15.59
CA LEU A 3 39.90 -52.35 15.81
C LEU A 3 41.02 -51.82 14.93
N ILE A 4 40.83 -50.62 14.38
CA ILE A 4 41.92 -49.75 13.91
C ILE A 4 41.81 -48.42 14.67
N ASP A 5 42.83 -48.21 15.56
CA ASP A 5 43.11 -46.97 16.25
C ASP A 5 43.56 -45.89 15.24
N LEU A 6 42.99 -44.70 15.31
CA LEU A 6 43.55 -43.54 14.65
C LEU A 6 43.88 -42.45 15.70
N LYS A 7 45.17 -42.26 15.92
CA LYS A 7 45.73 -41.26 16.86
C LYS A 7 45.61 -39.86 16.31
N PHE A 8 44.97 -38.97 17.06
CA PHE A 8 45.06 -37.50 16.86
C PHE A 8 46.41 -36.99 17.35
N LYS A 9 47.13 -36.30 16.46
CA LYS A 9 48.30 -35.48 16.80
C LYS A 9 47.83 -34.07 17.09
N THR A 10 47.95 -33.64 18.34
CA THR A 10 47.89 -32.25 18.76
C THR A 10 49.15 -31.52 18.35
N MET A 11 49.01 -30.44 17.59
CA MET A 11 50.10 -29.50 17.30
C MET A 11 49.80 -28.20 18.06
N GLY A 12 50.57 -27.93 19.11
CA GLY A 12 50.50 -26.70 19.89
C GLY A 12 51.14 -25.54 19.12
N LEU A 13 50.47 -24.41 19.10
CA LEU A 13 51.03 -23.15 18.66
C LEU A 13 51.29 -22.25 19.87
N ILE A 14 52.54 -21.94 20.11
CA ILE A 14 53.01 -21.03 21.16
C ILE A 14 52.84 -19.61 20.65
N ALA A 15 51.96 -18.82 21.30
CA ALA A 15 51.85 -17.39 21.08
C ALA A 15 52.89 -16.64 21.93
N GLY A 16 53.87 -16.06 21.29
CA GLY A 16 54.83 -15.17 21.90
C GLY A 16 54.23 -13.80 22.20
N MET A 17 54.25 -13.42 23.46
CA MET A 17 53.80 -12.12 23.96
C MET A 17 54.97 -11.15 23.86
N CYS A 18 54.92 -10.19 22.92
CA CYS A 18 55.83 -9.03 22.95
C CYS A 18 55.05 -7.83 23.49
N ALA A 19 55.33 -7.47 24.73
CA ALA A 19 54.89 -6.21 25.29
C ALA A 19 55.80 -5.08 24.79
N ILE A 20 55.27 -4.16 24.00
CA ILE A 20 55.95 -2.89 23.72
C ILE A 20 55.10 -1.80 24.38
N THR A 21 55.61 -1.25 25.47
CA THR A 21 55.09 -0.02 26.08
C THR A 21 55.63 1.17 25.30
N LEU A 22 54.77 1.84 24.59
CA LEU A 22 55.01 3.20 24.11
C LEU A 22 53.97 4.12 24.77
N ALA A 23 54.48 4.93 25.70
CA ALA A 23 53.73 6.11 26.15
C ALA A 23 53.73 7.14 25.02
N SER A 24 52.58 7.55 24.56
CA SER A 24 52.42 8.73 23.71
C SER A 24 51.13 9.45 24.06
N CYS A 25 51.24 10.74 24.14
CA CYS A 25 50.24 11.72 24.52
C CYS A 25 48.97 11.62 23.67
N SER A 26 47.85 11.84 24.33
CA SER A 26 46.51 12.01 23.82
C SER A 26 46.39 13.14 22.80
N THR A 27 45.87 12.85 21.63
CA THR A 27 44.91 13.66 20.90
C THR A 27 43.78 12.72 20.50
N ASP A 28 42.64 12.92 21.16
CA ASP A 28 41.40 12.19 20.89
C ASP A 28 40.84 12.62 19.54
N ASP A 29 41.26 11.95 18.48
CA ASP A 29 40.59 11.91 17.20
C ASP A 29 40.82 10.51 16.59
N ASP A 30 40.31 9.48 17.27
CA ASP A 30 40.10 8.21 16.60
C ASP A 30 39.02 8.39 15.56
N PRO A 31 39.30 8.08 14.29
CA PRO A 31 38.23 8.13 13.26
C PRO A 31 37.13 7.16 13.68
N VAL A 32 35.96 7.69 13.94
CA VAL A 32 34.75 6.89 14.12
C VAL A 32 34.59 6.10 12.82
N ILE A 33 34.95 4.82 12.83
CA ILE A 33 34.64 3.89 11.75
C ILE A 33 33.13 3.74 11.82
N PRO A 34 32.35 4.20 10.79
CA PRO A 34 30.90 4.01 10.82
C PRO A 34 30.65 2.50 10.93
N GLU A 35 29.74 2.11 11.83
CA GLU A 35 29.26 0.74 11.84
C GLU A 35 28.71 0.39 10.45
N PRO A 36 29.02 -0.81 9.93
CA PRO A 36 28.46 -1.24 8.65
C PRO A 36 26.94 -1.24 8.76
N GLU A 37 26.27 -0.61 7.81
CA GLU A 37 24.81 -0.59 7.75
C GLU A 37 24.25 -2.01 7.70
N PRO A 38 23.15 -2.31 8.39
CA PRO A 38 22.55 -3.63 8.38
C PRO A 38 22.14 -3.99 6.95
N SER A 39 22.68 -5.07 6.42
CA SER A 39 22.22 -5.61 5.11
C SER A 39 20.91 -6.38 5.23
N VAL A 40 20.54 -6.79 6.44
CA VAL A 40 19.30 -7.49 6.77
C VAL A 40 18.45 -6.60 7.68
N LEU A 41 17.23 -6.36 7.27
CA LEU A 41 16.20 -5.61 7.99
C LEU A 41 15.32 -6.58 8.75
N GLN A 42 15.20 -6.43 10.06
CA GLN A 42 14.32 -7.25 10.91
C GLN A 42 14.14 -6.64 12.30
N GLY A 43 13.06 -7.01 12.97
CA GLY A 43 12.77 -6.64 14.35
C GLY A 43 12.41 -5.16 14.52
N SER A 44 12.60 -4.63 15.72
CA SER A 44 12.17 -3.26 16.05
C SER A 44 13.31 -2.25 15.93
N ILE A 45 13.05 -1.14 15.24
CA ILE A 45 13.93 0.03 15.26
C ILE A 45 13.34 1.11 16.16
N THR A 46 14.13 1.59 17.11
CA THR A 46 13.75 2.60 18.13
C THR A 46 14.51 3.92 17.98
N SER A 47 15.32 4.03 16.94
CA SER A 47 16.05 5.23 16.52
C SER A 47 16.08 5.28 15.00
N ASP A 48 16.41 6.44 14.45
CA ASP A 48 16.44 6.64 13.00
C ASP A 48 17.38 5.65 12.31
N LEU A 49 16.89 5.00 11.26
CA LEU A 49 17.64 4.12 10.36
C LEU A 49 17.60 4.70 8.96
N THR A 50 18.75 4.76 8.29
CA THR A 50 18.83 5.23 6.91
C THR A 50 19.32 4.12 5.98
N LEU A 51 18.53 3.77 4.99
CA LEU A 51 18.91 2.87 3.90
C LEU A 51 19.50 3.68 2.75
N LYS A 52 20.77 3.39 2.40
CA LYS A 52 21.56 4.19 1.48
C LYS A 52 21.35 3.82 0.02
N SER A 53 21.32 4.83 -0.82
CA SER A 53 21.24 4.71 -2.28
C SER A 53 22.29 3.75 -2.86
N GLY A 54 21.87 3.00 -3.89
CA GLY A 54 22.73 2.02 -4.57
C GLY A 54 22.90 0.68 -3.83
N ASN A 55 22.28 0.52 -2.66
CA ASN A 55 22.27 -0.73 -1.92
C ASN A 55 20.97 -1.50 -2.09
N SER A 56 21.09 -2.82 -1.92
CA SER A 56 19.95 -3.72 -1.77
C SER A 56 19.96 -4.29 -0.35
N TYR A 57 18.79 -4.29 0.27
CA TYR A 57 18.57 -4.77 1.63
C TYR A 57 17.66 -5.99 1.61
N THR A 58 17.89 -6.92 2.51
CA THR A 58 17.05 -8.10 2.69
C THR A 58 16.09 -7.85 3.85
N LEU A 59 14.81 -7.94 3.63
CA LEU A 59 13.80 -8.00 4.70
C LEU A 59 13.65 -9.47 5.12
N ASN A 60 13.76 -9.77 6.41
CA ASN A 60 13.68 -11.14 6.91
C ASN A 60 12.89 -11.18 8.23
N GLY A 61 11.59 -11.32 8.13
CA GLY A 61 10.61 -11.16 9.19
C GLY A 61 10.09 -9.73 9.29
N GLU A 62 9.43 -9.42 10.38
CA GLU A 62 8.85 -8.10 10.64
C GLU A 62 9.91 -7.00 10.81
N LEU A 63 9.68 -5.83 10.21
CA LEU A 63 10.41 -4.60 10.51
C LEU A 63 9.45 -3.59 11.15
N LEU A 64 9.58 -3.39 12.46
CA LEU A 64 8.70 -2.54 13.25
C LEU A 64 9.37 -1.20 13.53
N VAL A 65 8.87 -0.10 12.97
CA VAL A 65 9.35 1.25 13.26
C VAL A 65 8.57 1.80 14.43
N LYS A 66 9.24 1.96 15.56
CA LYS A 66 8.62 2.35 16.83
C LYS A 66 8.50 3.86 16.98
N GLU A 67 7.54 4.30 17.83
CA GLU A 67 7.31 5.71 18.13
C GLU A 67 8.62 6.49 18.35
N GLY A 68 8.76 7.62 17.66
CA GLY A 68 9.93 8.50 17.73
C GLY A 68 11.07 8.12 16.79
N ALA A 69 11.04 6.95 16.15
CA ALA A 69 12.02 6.54 15.15
C ALA A 69 11.52 6.86 13.72
N THR A 70 12.49 7.04 12.81
CA THR A 70 12.24 7.26 11.38
C THR A 70 13.01 6.24 10.55
N LEU A 71 12.31 5.56 9.64
CA LEU A 71 12.92 4.78 8.57
C LEU A 71 13.12 5.69 7.35
N ASN A 72 14.35 6.07 7.07
CA ASN A 72 14.73 6.86 5.91
C ASN A 72 15.24 5.95 4.80
N ILE A 73 14.69 6.09 3.58
CA ILE A 73 15.03 5.27 2.43
C ILE A 73 15.43 6.19 1.28
N GLU A 74 16.70 6.15 0.88
CA GLU A 74 17.24 6.98 -0.17
C GLU A 74 16.80 6.50 -1.58
N PRO A 75 16.82 7.36 -2.61
CA PRO A 75 16.42 6.99 -3.97
C PRO A 75 17.16 5.78 -4.52
N GLY A 76 16.46 4.90 -5.22
CA GLY A 76 17.01 3.72 -5.88
C GLY A 76 17.37 2.57 -4.95
N VAL A 77 17.02 2.64 -3.67
CA VAL A 77 17.13 1.50 -2.74
C VAL A 77 16.20 0.39 -3.18
N LYS A 78 16.68 -0.85 -3.10
CA LYS A 78 15.87 -2.06 -3.26
C LYS A 78 15.78 -2.80 -1.94
N ILE A 79 14.55 -3.14 -1.51
CA ILE A 79 14.30 -4.02 -0.36
C ILE A 79 13.71 -5.32 -0.92
N VAL A 80 14.29 -6.46 -0.54
CA VAL A 80 13.88 -7.78 -1.01
C VAL A 80 13.45 -8.62 0.18
N ALA A 81 12.16 -8.88 0.30
CA ALA A 81 11.59 -9.79 1.28
C ALA A 81 12.04 -11.23 0.99
N GLN A 82 12.42 -11.95 2.03
CA GLN A 82 12.81 -13.35 1.93
C GLN A 82 11.57 -14.22 1.93
N TYR A 83 11.44 -15.08 0.93
CA TYR A 83 10.39 -16.07 0.94
C TYR A 83 10.86 -17.31 1.72
N ASP A 84 10.63 -17.32 3.02
CA ASP A 84 10.96 -18.42 3.94
C ASP A 84 9.76 -18.74 4.87
N ASP A 85 9.99 -19.37 6.01
CA ASP A 85 8.93 -19.73 6.97
C ASP A 85 8.47 -18.54 7.85
N ARG A 86 8.99 -17.33 7.62
CA ARG A 86 8.60 -16.12 8.33
C ARG A 86 7.83 -15.19 7.42
N VAL A 87 6.93 -14.41 8.02
CA VAL A 87 6.21 -13.38 7.28
C VAL A 87 7.01 -12.09 7.33
N ASP A 88 7.35 -11.59 6.16
CA ASP A 88 8.06 -10.33 5.98
C ASP A 88 7.06 -9.19 5.80
N TYR A 89 7.12 -8.14 6.60
CA TYR A 89 6.34 -6.91 6.42
C TYR A 89 7.03 -5.72 7.08
N ILE A 90 6.62 -4.51 6.70
CA ILE A 90 7.09 -3.26 7.29
C ILE A 90 5.91 -2.59 7.99
N LEU A 91 6.02 -2.33 9.30
CA LEU A 91 5.00 -1.67 10.09
C LEU A 91 5.54 -0.37 10.71
N ILE A 92 4.92 0.74 10.37
CA ILE A 92 5.19 2.06 10.93
C ILE A 92 4.15 2.32 12.02
N GLU A 93 4.54 2.23 13.28
CA GLU A 93 3.62 2.44 14.40
C GLU A 93 3.28 3.92 14.61
N GLN A 94 2.22 4.19 15.37
CA GLN A 94 1.82 5.57 15.70
C GLN A 94 2.99 6.38 16.26
N GLY A 95 3.25 7.56 15.66
CA GLY A 95 4.34 8.45 16.07
C GLY A 95 5.73 8.06 15.55
N ALA A 96 5.82 6.96 14.81
CA ALA A 96 6.97 6.65 13.96
C ALA A 96 6.80 7.30 12.58
N LYS A 97 7.84 7.27 11.75
CA LYS A 97 7.83 7.79 10.38
C LYS A 97 8.54 6.89 9.38
N ILE A 98 8.07 6.97 8.14
CA ILE A 98 8.80 6.49 6.97
C ILE A 98 9.05 7.66 6.02
N ASN A 99 10.30 7.89 5.63
CA ASN A 99 10.69 8.85 4.60
C ASN A 99 11.31 8.07 3.44
N ALA A 100 10.50 7.68 2.49
CA ALA A 100 10.89 6.94 1.30
C ALA A 100 10.72 7.87 0.08
N GLU A 101 11.75 8.65 -0.24
CA GLU A 101 11.72 9.63 -1.31
C GLU A 101 12.58 9.16 -2.49
N GLY A 102 12.01 8.33 -3.36
CA GLY A 102 12.59 7.98 -4.65
C GLY A 102 12.48 9.11 -5.68
N THR A 103 12.84 8.81 -6.91
CA THR A 103 12.65 9.67 -8.09
C THR A 103 12.18 8.83 -9.27
N ALA A 104 11.65 9.46 -10.33
CA ALA A 104 11.24 8.72 -11.53
C ALA A 104 12.39 7.91 -12.16
N SER A 105 13.63 8.39 -12.07
CA SER A 105 14.81 7.68 -12.59
C SER A 105 15.48 6.74 -11.57
N ALA A 106 15.08 6.79 -10.31
CA ALA A 106 15.60 5.96 -9.22
C ALA A 106 14.48 5.69 -8.20
N PRO A 107 13.42 4.94 -8.60
CA PRO A 107 12.35 4.59 -7.68
C PRO A 107 12.87 3.68 -6.57
N ILE A 108 12.22 3.73 -5.43
CA ILE A 108 12.44 2.77 -4.35
C ILE A 108 11.58 1.54 -4.67
N VAL A 109 12.18 0.37 -4.68
CA VAL A 109 11.50 -0.89 -5.01
C VAL A 109 11.52 -1.82 -3.81
N MET A 110 10.34 -2.21 -3.34
CA MET A 110 10.16 -3.21 -2.30
C MET A 110 9.46 -4.42 -2.92
N THR A 111 10.14 -5.55 -2.93
CA THR A 111 9.72 -6.75 -3.67
C THR A 111 10.05 -8.00 -2.87
N SER A 112 9.75 -9.18 -3.40
CA SER A 112 10.12 -10.45 -2.80
C SER A 112 11.18 -11.19 -3.63
N SER A 113 11.90 -12.08 -2.98
CA SER A 113 12.79 -13.05 -3.64
C SER A 113 12.01 -14.08 -4.46
N LYS A 114 10.72 -14.25 -4.18
CA LYS A 114 9.77 -14.99 -4.99
C LYS A 114 8.82 -14.01 -5.66
N GLU A 115 8.89 -13.90 -6.95
CA GLU A 115 8.07 -13.01 -7.78
C GLU A 115 6.68 -13.63 -8.04
N GLU A 116 5.92 -13.84 -6.94
CA GLU A 116 4.56 -14.37 -6.98
C GLU A 116 3.66 -13.56 -6.03
N PRO A 117 2.39 -13.30 -6.38
CA PRO A 117 1.44 -12.67 -5.47
C PRO A 117 1.39 -13.38 -4.10
N GLY A 118 1.28 -12.62 -3.02
CA GLY A 118 1.24 -13.15 -1.66
C GLY A 118 2.60 -13.51 -1.06
N ALA A 119 3.70 -13.14 -1.71
CA ALA A 119 5.02 -13.54 -1.25
C ALA A 119 5.50 -12.81 0.02
N TRP A 120 4.92 -11.64 0.36
CA TRP A 120 5.25 -10.87 1.56
C TRP A 120 4.12 -9.92 1.95
N GLY A 121 4.20 -9.34 3.14
CA GLY A 121 3.12 -8.60 3.77
C GLY A 121 3.10 -7.09 3.54
N GLY A 122 3.81 -6.51 2.59
CA GLY A 122 3.66 -5.09 2.24
C GLY A 122 4.09 -4.09 3.32
N ILE A 123 3.50 -2.87 3.24
CA ILE A 123 3.77 -1.74 4.14
C ILE A 123 2.49 -1.33 4.86
N HIS A 124 2.54 -1.27 6.19
CA HIS A 124 1.44 -0.85 7.05
C HIS A 124 1.82 0.41 7.83
N ILE A 125 0.97 1.45 7.80
CA ILE A 125 1.25 2.73 8.44
C ILE A 125 0.09 3.09 9.37
N CYS A 126 0.40 3.23 10.67
CA CYS A 126 -0.57 3.58 11.71
C CYS A 126 -0.42 5.06 12.10
N GLY A 127 -1.45 5.85 11.83
CA GLY A 127 -1.52 7.28 12.17
C GLY A 127 -2.45 7.58 13.35
N ARG A 128 -2.54 8.88 13.67
CA ARG A 128 -3.35 9.44 14.77
C ARG A 128 -4.54 10.26 14.29
N ALA A 129 -4.90 10.15 13.01
CA ALA A 129 -6.11 10.77 12.48
C ALA A 129 -7.35 9.95 12.88
N HIS A 130 -8.52 10.45 12.55
CA HIS A 130 -9.78 9.82 12.92
C HIS A 130 -9.96 8.41 12.30
N THR A 131 -10.77 7.61 12.96
CA THR A 131 -11.44 6.43 12.41
C THR A 131 -12.84 6.37 13.00
N ASN A 132 -13.80 5.83 12.27
CA ASN A 132 -15.13 5.56 12.78
C ASN A 132 -15.28 4.14 13.39
N ALA A 133 -14.18 3.43 13.56
CA ALA A 133 -14.15 2.22 14.37
C ALA A 133 -14.61 2.51 15.80
N GLU A 134 -15.11 1.50 16.50
CA GLU A 134 -15.67 1.64 17.84
C GLU A 134 -14.66 2.30 18.81
N GLY A 135 -15.06 3.40 19.43
CA GLY A 135 -14.20 4.16 20.34
C GLY A 135 -13.14 5.04 19.64
N GLY A 136 -13.20 5.21 18.30
CA GLY A 136 -12.28 6.07 17.54
C GLY A 136 -10.85 5.55 17.47
N LYS A 137 -10.67 4.24 17.63
CA LYS A 137 -9.38 3.54 17.54
C LYS A 137 -9.56 2.14 16.98
N GLY A 138 -8.57 1.66 16.27
CA GLY A 138 -8.50 0.29 15.78
C GLY A 138 -7.17 -0.37 16.09
N SER A 139 -7.05 -1.61 15.66
CA SER A 139 -5.82 -2.39 15.66
C SER A 139 -5.53 -2.80 14.22
N SER A 140 -4.31 -2.56 13.74
CA SER A 140 -3.96 -2.99 12.39
C SER A 140 -4.10 -4.50 12.23
N GLU A 141 -4.56 -4.96 11.09
CA GLU A 141 -4.73 -6.37 10.76
C GLU A 141 -3.42 -7.12 10.92
N ILE A 142 -2.35 -6.50 10.50
CA ILE A 142 -1.01 -7.05 10.59
C ILE A 142 -0.24 -6.39 11.74
N GLY A 143 0.35 -7.21 12.62
CA GLY A 143 1.17 -6.77 13.73
C GLY A 143 0.39 -6.19 14.94
N GLY A 144 -0.92 -6.01 14.83
CA GLY A 144 -1.80 -5.58 15.94
C GLY A 144 -1.45 -4.20 16.52
N ALA A 145 -0.93 -3.28 15.71
CA ALA A 145 -0.58 -1.94 16.15
C ALA A 145 -1.82 -1.04 16.26
N VAL A 146 -1.86 -0.21 17.30
CA VAL A 146 -2.97 0.74 17.50
C VAL A 146 -2.91 1.86 16.47
N TYR A 147 -4.07 2.23 15.93
CA TYR A 147 -4.26 3.42 15.09
C TYR A 147 -5.49 4.24 15.50
N GLY A 148 -5.64 5.41 14.90
CA GLY A 148 -6.77 6.30 15.16
C GLY A 148 -6.50 7.30 16.28
N GLY A 149 -7.35 8.31 16.34
CA GLY A 149 -7.26 9.44 17.25
C GLY A 149 -8.11 10.61 16.78
N ASP A 150 -7.63 11.83 17.01
CA ASP A 150 -8.32 13.09 16.67
C ASP A 150 -7.40 14.11 15.95
N ASN A 151 -6.25 13.66 15.44
CA ASN A 151 -5.29 14.53 14.76
C ASN A 151 -5.28 14.28 13.26
N ASP A 152 -6.23 14.85 12.53
CA ASP A 152 -6.30 14.75 11.07
C ASP A 152 -5.09 15.35 10.33
N ALA A 153 -4.29 16.18 11.02
CA ALA A 153 -3.03 16.70 10.49
C ALA A 153 -1.81 15.85 10.87
N ASP A 154 -2.02 14.63 11.37
CA ASP A 154 -0.94 13.68 11.68
C ASP A 154 -0.02 13.45 10.48
N ASN A 155 1.26 13.21 10.78
CA ASN A 155 2.29 13.07 9.76
C ASN A 155 3.15 11.84 10.05
N SER A 156 2.91 10.79 9.29
CA SER A 156 3.65 9.53 9.33
C SER A 156 4.85 9.50 8.36
N GLY A 157 5.12 10.61 7.66
CA GLY A 157 6.30 10.76 6.79
C GLY A 157 5.97 11.04 5.32
N VAL A 158 6.79 10.50 4.44
CA VAL A 158 6.74 10.73 2.98
C VAL A 158 6.95 9.42 2.24
N LEU A 159 6.09 9.12 1.26
CA LEU A 159 6.29 8.08 0.27
C LEU A 159 6.21 8.72 -1.12
N LYS A 160 7.31 8.69 -1.85
CA LYS A 160 7.39 9.20 -3.23
C LYS A 160 8.17 8.26 -4.12
N TYR A 161 7.61 7.94 -5.28
CA TYR A 161 8.22 7.00 -6.22
C TYR A 161 8.61 5.68 -5.54
N VAL A 162 7.62 5.11 -4.84
CA VAL A 162 7.74 3.82 -4.14
C VAL A 162 6.89 2.79 -4.86
N ARG A 163 7.50 1.67 -5.22
CA ARG A 163 6.82 0.52 -5.79
C ARG A 163 6.91 -0.67 -4.85
N VAL A 164 5.75 -1.26 -4.53
CA VAL A 164 5.64 -2.54 -3.83
C VAL A 164 5.20 -3.61 -4.82
N GLU A 165 5.85 -4.77 -4.79
CA GLU A 165 5.61 -5.85 -5.73
C GLU A 165 5.39 -7.16 -5.00
N TYR A 166 4.40 -7.96 -5.44
CA TYR A 166 4.15 -9.33 -4.96
C TYR A 166 3.73 -9.43 -3.49
N THR A 167 3.02 -8.43 -3.00
CA THR A 167 2.42 -8.35 -1.66
C THR A 167 1.20 -9.25 -1.52
N GLY A 168 0.50 -9.21 -0.39
CA GLY A 168 -0.76 -9.90 -0.20
C GLY A 168 -0.65 -11.17 0.64
N TYR A 169 0.35 -11.29 1.54
CA TYR A 169 0.48 -12.48 2.36
C TYR A 169 -0.75 -12.68 3.26
N ALA A 170 -1.42 -13.81 3.12
CA ALA A 170 -2.54 -14.18 3.98
C ALA A 170 -2.04 -14.82 5.28
N PHE A 171 -2.33 -14.20 6.42
CA PHE A 171 -2.02 -14.75 7.75
C PHE A 171 -3.06 -15.80 8.15
N ASP A 172 -4.31 -15.56 7.82
CA ASP A 172 -5.45 -16.46 7.95
C ASP A 172 -6.56 -16.05 6.96
N GLU A 173 -7.79 -16.57 7.12
CA GLU A 173 -8.93 -16.27 6.23
C GLU A 173 -9.53 -14.87 6.43
N GLU A 174 -9.15 -14.14 7.49
CA GLU A 174 -9.71 -12.84 7.86
C GLU A 174 -8.65 -11.73 7.92
N HIS A 175 -7.35 -12.08 7.84
CA HIS A 175 -6.23 -11.14 7.93
C HIS A 175 -5.27 -11.35 6.78
N GLU A 176 -5.35 -10.49 5.82
CA GLU A 176 -4.48 -10.44 4.65
C GLU A 176 -3.70 -9.13 4.62
N ALA A 177 -2.60 -9.13 3.90
CA ALA A 177 -1.71 -7.98 3.87
C ALA A 177 -1.72 -7.33 2.50
N ASN A 178 -2.16 -6.11 2.43
CA ASN A 178 -2.21 -5.31 1.21
C ASN A 178 -0.84 -4.90 0.65
N GLY A 179 -0.84 -4.18 -0.46
CA GLY A 179 0.34 -3.49 -0.96
C GLY A 179 0.82 -2.42 0.02
N MET A 180 -0.02 -1.43 0.25
CA MET A 180 0.20 -0.40 1.27
C MET A 180 -1.11 -0.13 2.01
N THR A 181 -1.11 -0.28 3.33
CA THR A 181 -2.28 0.00 4.16
C THR A 181 -2.08 1.25 5.01
N PHE A 182 -3.07 2.13 5.02
CA PHE A 182 -3.08 3.41 5.73
C PHE A 182 -4.14 3.40 6.83
N TYR A 183 -3.75 3.07 8.05
CA TYR A 183 -4.63 3.01 9.22
C TYR A 183 -4.66 4.36 9.95
N GLY A 184 -5.73 5.11 9.85
CA GLY A 184 -5.89 6.41 10.52
C GLY A 184 -4.78 7.42 10.20
N VAL A 185 -4.27 7.40 8.97
CA VAL A 185 -3.16 8.28 8.57
C VAL A 185 -3.67 9.67 8.23
N GLY A 186 -3.01 10.71 8.75
CA GLY A 186 -3.41 12.09 8.59
C GLY A 186 -2.88 12.77 7.33
N ASN A 187 -3.48 13.91 6.97
CA ASN A 187 -3.16 14.69 5.76
C ASN A 187 -1.82 15.46 5.82
N GLY A 188 -1.11 15.38 6.93
CA GLY A 188 0.28 15.81 7.02
C GLY A 188 1.26 14.83 6.38
N THR A 189 0.82 13.59 6.12
CA THR A 189 1.61 12.55 5.43
C THR A 189 1.54 12.79 3.91
N VAL A 190 2.65 12.63 3.23
CA VAL A 190 2.75 12.79 1.77
C VAL A 190 2.83 11.42 1.10
N VAL A 191 1.90 11.15 0.16
CA VAL A 191 1.87 9.91 -0.62
C VAL A 191 1.69 10.27 -2.09
N GLU A 192 2.76 10.17 -2.86
CA GLU A 192 2.77 10.56 -4.28
C GLU A 192 3.59 9.59 -5.12
N ASN A 193 3.11 9.26 -6.31
CA ASN A 193 3.82 8.38 -7.24
C ASN A 193 4.15 7.01 -6.62
N CYS A 194 3.14 6.30 -6.15
CA CYS A 194 3.28 4.96 -5.59
C CYS A 194 2.58 3.92 -6.48
N GLU A 195 3.17 2.73 -6.56
CA GLU A 195 2.65 1.62 -7.33
C GLU A 195 2.55 0.36 -6.47
N ALA A 196 1.43 -0.37 -6.61
CA ALA A 196 1.27 -1.74 -6.16
C ALA A 196 1.17 -2.66 -7.38
N TYR A 197 2.03 -3.69 -7.43
CA TYR A 197 2.18 -4.54 -8.59
C TYR A 197 2.09 -6.02 -8.22
N HIS A 198 1.10 -6.73 -8.79
CA HIS A 198 0.90 -8.17 -8.60
C HIS A 198 0.79 -8.61 -7.13
N GLY A 199 -0.09 -7.96 -6.35
CA GLY A 199 -0.49 -8.41 -5.01
C GLY A 199 -1.52 -9.55 -5.06
N SER A 200 -1.64 -10.34 -3.99
CA SER A 200 -2.75 -11.30 -3.82
C SER A 200 -3.87 -10.75 -2.93
N ASP A 201 -3.75 -9.53 -2.50
CA ASP A 201 -4.75 -8.75 -1.78
C ASP A 201 -4.80 -7.36 -2.38
N ASP A 202 -5.34 -6.34 -1.67
CA ASP A 202 -5.52 -4.99 -2.20
C ASP A 202 -4.20 -4.32 -2.62
N GLY A 203 -4.32 -3.42 -3.60
CA GLY A 203 -3.22 -2.54 -3.95
C GLY A 203 -2.96 -1.49 -2.87
N PHE A 204 -3.97 -0.70 -2.56
CA PHE A 204 -3.94 0.33 -1.51
C PHE A 204 -5.24 0.31 -0.72
N GLU A 205 -5.13 0.21 0.61
CA GLU A 205 -6.29 0.23 1.48
C GLU A 205 -6.21 1.33 2.56
N PHE A 206 -7.36 1.95 2.86
CA PHE A 206 -7.48 3.09 3.77
C PHE A 206 -8.51 2.82 4.87
N PHE A 207 -8.04 2.63 6.11
CA PHE A 207 -8.87 2.53 7.30
C PHE A 207 -8.97 3.90 8.00
N GLY A 208 -10.01 4.65 7.70
CA GLY A 208 -10.18 5.99 8.25
C GLY A 208 -9.07 6.97 7.83
N GLY A 209 -8.94 8.04 8.59
CA GLY A 209 -7.93 9.07 8.35
C GLY A 209 -8.26 10.03 7.23
N SER A 210 -7.30 10.90 6.94
CA SER A 210 -7.44 12.00 6.00
C SER A 210 -6.27 12.14 5.01
N VAL A 211 -5.45 11.09 4.90
CA VAL A 211 -4.28 11.09 4.01
C VAL A 211 -4.70 11.38 2.57
N ASN A 212 -3.95 12.27 1.91
CA ASN A 212 -4.15 12.57 0.51
C ASN A 212 -3.15 11.78 -0.33
N VAL A 213 -3.61 11.27 -1.48
CA VAL A 213 -2.78 10.49 -2.40
C VAL A 213 -2.78 11.09 -3.80
N LYS A 214 -1.67 10.96 -4.51
CA LYS A 214 -1.53 11.47 -5.87
C LYS A 214 -0.67 10.57 -6.73
N ASN A 215 -1.08 10.40 -8.00
CA ASN A 215 -0.36 9.59 -8.98
C ASN A 215 -0.16 8.14 -8.49
N MET A 216 -1.27 7.46 -8.20
CA MET A 216 -1.25 6.08 -7.70
C MET A 216 -1.54 5.11 -8.84
N VAL A 217 -0.80 4.01 -8.87
CA VAL A 217 -0.95 2.96 -9.88
C VAL A 217 -1.11 1.61 -9.21
N VAL A 218 -2.11 0.84 -9.64
CA VAL A 218 -2.28 -0.55 -9.22
C VAL A 218 -2.33 -1.43 -10.47
N VAL A 219 -1.52 -2.46 -10.48
CA VAL A 219 -1.44 -3.42 -11.59
C VAL A 219 -1.60 -4.83 -11.06
N ASN A 220 -2.68 -5.50 -11.49
CA ASN A 220 -2.86 -6.94 -11.28
C ASN A 220 -2.87 -7.40 -9.80
N CYS A 221 -3.40 -6.61 -8.87
CA CYS A 221 -3.71 -7.08 -7.52
C CYS A 221 -4.98 -7.94 -7.58
N SER A 222 -5.02 -9.08 -6.84
CA SER A 222 -6.09 -10.06 -7.03
C SER A 222 -7.35 -9.79 -6.23
N ASP A 223 -7.26 -9.00 -5.17
CA ASP A 223 -8.44 -8.40 -4.57
C ASP A 223 -8.66 -7.00 -5.16
N ASP A 224 -8.95 -6.00 -4.38
CA ASP A 224 -9.30 -4.69 -4.90
C ASP A 224 -8.06 -3.85 -5.27
N SER A 225 -8.21 -3.00 -6.29
CA SER A 225 -7.09 -2.11 -6.61
C SER A 225 -6.96 -0.98 -5.60
N PHE A 226 -8.09 -0.38 -5.22
CA PHE A 226 -8.18 0.63 -4.17
C PHE A 226 -9.36 0.28 -3.27
N ASP A 227 -9.14 0.18 -1.97
CA ASP A 227 -10.20 0.00 -0.98
C ASP A 227 -10.18 1.09 0.09
N TRP A 228 -11.34 1.42 0.63
CA TRP A 228 -11.46 2.26 1.81
C TRP A 228 -12.64 1.92 2.69
N THR A 229 -12.42 2.11 3.97
CA THR A 229 -13.42 1.92 5.02
C THR A 229 -13.19 2.90 6.19
N GLU A 230 -13.95 2.75 7.24
CA GLU A 230 -13.76 3.40 8.54
C GLU A 230 -13.65 4.93 8.55
N GLY A 231 -14.28 5.59 7.58
CA GLY A 231 -14.37 7.04 7.57
C GLY A 231 -13.23 7.77 6.86
N TRP A 232 -12.48 7.13 5.96
CA TRP A 232 -11.48 7.82 5.15
C TRP A 232 -12.10 8.99 4.37
N ASN A 233 -11.52 10.19 4.52
CA ASN A 233 -12.00 11.42 3.87
C ASN A 233 -10.89 12.22 3.17
N GLY A 234 -9.83 11.54 2.77
CA GLY A 234 -8.73 12.16 2.04
C GLY A 234 -9.08 12.52 0.59
N LYS A 235 -8.07 12.94 -0.16
CA LYS A 235 -8.19 13.26 -1.59
C LYS A 235 -7.30 12.35 -2.42
N GLY A 236 -7.81 11.90 -3.56
CA GLY A 236 -7.06 11.16 -4.56
C GLY A 236 -7.02 11.90 -5.89
N GLU A 237 -5.84 12.10 -6.46
CA GLU A 237 -5.67 12.70 -7.78
C GLU A 237 -4.80 11.81 -8.66
N ASN A 238 -5.27 11.51 -9.88
CA ASN A 238 -4.62 10.64 -10.84
C ASN A 238 -4.46 9.21 -10.31
N LEU A 239 -5.55 8.45 -10.27
CA LEU A 239 -5.56 7.04 -9.87
C LEU A 239 -5.69 6.15 -11.11
N VAL A 240 -4.81 5.19 -11.26
CA VAL A 240 -4.81 4.20 -12.33
C VAL A 240 -4.89 2.81 -11.76
N ALA A 241 -5.85 2.01 -12.22
CA ALA A 241 -5.91 0.57 -11.99
C ALA A 241 -5.94 -0.15 -13.34
N PHE A 242 -5.13 -1.19 -13.47
CA PHE A 242 -5.09 -2.04 -14.64
C PHE A 242 -5.05 -3.51 -14.24
N GLN A 243 -5.99 -4.28 -14.76
CA GLN A 243 -6.10 -5.72 -14.50
C GLN A 243 -6.05 -6.46 -15.83
N GLU A 244 -5.06 -7.31 -16.02
CA GLU A 244 -5.01 -8.25 -17.14
C GLU A 244 -6.03 -9.37 -16.98
N SER A 245 -6.34 -10.06 -18.06
CA SER A 245 -7.30 -11.16 -18.01
C SER A 245 -6.85 -12.29 -17.09
N GLU A 246 -7.79 -12.98 -16.45
CA GLU A 246 -7.55 -14.19 -15.66
C GLU A 246 -6.74 -15.24 -16.44
N GLY A 247 -7.00 -15.37 -17.77
CA GLY A 247 -6.26 -16.28 -18.62
C GLY A 247 -4.77 -15.93 -18.78
N THR A 248 -4.40 -14.68 -18.59
CA THR A 248 -3.00 -14.20 -18.59
C THR A 248 -2.37 -14.41 -17.22
N LEU A 249 -3.09 -14.01 -16.16
CA LEU A 249 -2.58 -14.00 -14.80
C LEU A 249 -2.59 -15.39 -14.14
N GLY A 250 -3.59 -16.22 -14.46
CA GLY A 250 -3.86 -17.47 -13.77
C GLY A 250 -4.67 -17.31 -12.48
N TYR A 251 -5.13 -16.09 -12.18
CA TYR A 251 -6.03 -15.72 -11.10
C TYR A 251 -6.96 -14.59 -11.53
N ASP A 252 -8.12 -14.46 -10.88
CA ASP A 252 -9.06 -13.35 -11.09
C ASP A 252 -8.65 -12.15 -10.23
N CYS A 253 -9.15 -10.97 -10.58
CA CYS A 253 -9.01 -9.74 -9.79
C CYS A 253 -10.41 -9.24 -9.42
N ASP A 254 -10.57 -8.74 -8.19
CA ASP A 254 -11.85 -8.20 -7.72
C ASP A 254 -12.10 -6.77 -8.21
N CYS A 255 -12.57 -5.86 -7.41
CA CYS A 255 -12.98 -4.54 -7.84
C CYS A 255 -11.78 -3.64 -8.22
N LEU A 256 -12.04 -2.65 -9.06
CA LEU A 256 -11.06 -1.58 -9.30
C LEU A 256 -11.10 -0.54 -8.17
N ILE A 257 -12.28 -0.40 -7.56
CA ILE A 257 -12.50 0.31 -6.30
C ILE A 257 -13.57 -0.44 -5.51
N GLU A 258 -13.28 -0.81 -4.28
CA GLU A 258 -14.27 -1.16 -3.26
C GLU A 258 -14.36 -0.02 -2.24
N ALA A 259 -15.55 0.25 -1.69
CA ALA A 259 -15.79 1.48 -0.96
C ALA A 259 -16.82 1.31 0.14
N ASP A 260 -16.37 1.35 1.38
CA ASP A 260 -17.22 1.22 2.56
C ASP A 260 -17.18 2.46 3.44
N ASN A 261 -18.24 2.67 4.22
CA ASN A 261 -18.16 3.52 5.39
C ASN A 261 -17.76 2.71 6.63
N ASN A 262 -18.55 1.68 6.96
CA ASN A 262 -18.28 0.79 8.07
C ASN A 262 -19.19 -0.45 7.95
N GLU A 263 -18.60 -1.63 7.99
CA GLU A 263 -19.35 -2.87 7.75
C GLU A 263 -20.39 -3.17 8.83
N ASN A 264 -20.15 -2.76 10.06
CA ASN A 264 -21.01 -3.04 11.21
C ASN A 264 -22.05 -1.94 11.49
N ASN A 265 -21.79 -0.71 10.99
CA ASN A 265 -22.64 0.46 11.19
C ASN A 265 -22.55 1.43 10.01
N TYR A 266 -23.43 1.30 9.03
CA TYR A 266 -23.45 2.14 7.82
C TYR A 266 -23.62 3.64 8.10
N ALA A 267 -24.05 4.03 9.29
CA ALA A 267 -24.16 5.42 9.73
C ALA A 267 -23.04 5.84 10.69
N ALA A 268 -21.97 5.06 10.79
CA ALA A 268 -20.81 5.42 11.61
C ALA A 268 -20.21 6.77 11.17
N THR A 269 -19.72 7.54 12.14
CA THR A 269 -19.15 8.88 11.88
C THR A 269 -17.74 9.01 12.49
N PRO A 270 -16.83 9.75 11.82
CA PRO A 270 -17.02 10.43 10.54
C PRO A 270 -17.28 9.45 9.38
N VAL A 271 -18.10 9.86 8.42
CA VAL A 271 -18.44 9.04 7.25
C VAL A 271 -17.27 9.02 6.27
N SER A 272 -17.00 7.87 5.65
CA SER A 272 -16.08 7.80 4.51
C SER A 272 -16.59 8.71 3.40
N HIS A 273 -15.77 9.71 3.02
CA HIS A 273 -16.14 10.70 2.02
C HIS A 273 -14.90 11.23 1.25
N PRO A 274 -14.16 10.38 0.55
CA PRO A 274 -13.03 10.84 -0.22
C PRO A 274 -13.46 11.68 -1.43
N VAL A 275 -12.53 12.57 -1.87
CA VAL A 275 -12.68 13.35 -3.10
C VAL A 275 -11.65 12.89 -4.12
N LEU A 276 -12.10 12.23 -5.17
CA LEU A 276 -11.27 11.56 -6.17
C LEU A 276 -11.37 12.26 -7.53
N ARG A 277 -10.24 12.43 -8.21
CA ARG A 277 -10.18 13.09 -9.51
C ARG A 277 -9.22 12.41 -10.48
N ASN A 278 -9.59 12.38 -11.76
CA ASN A 278 -8.80 11.85 -12.87
C ASN A 278 -8.48 10.36 -12.69
N LEU A 279 -9.49 9.51 -12.83
CA LEU A 279 -9.36 8.07 -12.67
C LEU A 279 -9.37 7.38 -14.03
N ILE A 280 -8.47 6.41 -14.24
CA ILE A 280 -8.50 5.44 -15.34
C ILE A 280 -8.48 4.05 -14.72
N LEU A 281 -9.63 3.37 -14.80
CA LEU A 281 -9.88 2.10 -14.14
C LEU A 281 -10.22 1.05 -15.19
N VAL A 282 -9.32 0.08 -15.39
CA VAL A 282 -9.40 -0.92 -16.45
C VAL A 282 -9.40 -2.32 -15.85
N GLY A 283 -10.55 -2.97 -15.90
CA GLY A 283 -10.76 -4.32 -15.36
C GLY A 283 -10.44 -5.43 -16.35
N ASN A 284 -10.41 -6.65 -15.83
CA ASN A 284 -9.96 -7.87 -16.50
C ASN A 284 -11.06 -8.62 -17.29
N GLY A 285 -12.26 -8.08 -17.40
CA GLY A 285 -13.42 -8.77 -18.02
C GLY A 285 -14.14 -9.76 -17.09
N GLY A 286 -13.71 -9.90 -15.85
CA GLY A 286 -14.31 -10.79 -14.84
C GLY A 286 -15.71 -10.39 -14.39
N SER A 287 -16.31 -11.18 -13.50
CA SER A 287 -17.68 -11.01 -13.03
C SER A 287 -17.84 -9.96 -11.92
N LYS A 288 -16.75 -9.48 -11.40
CA LYS A 288 -16.70 -8.50 -10.31
C LYS A 288 -16.99 -7.08 -10.82
N GLN A 289 -17.05 -6.12 -9.90
CA GLN A 289 -17.45 -4.75 -10.22
C GLN A 289 -16.26 -3.86 -10.62
N GLY A 290 -16.52 -2.78 -11.33
CA GLY A 290 -15.53 -1.72 -11.55
C GLY A 290 -15.37 -0.86 -10.30
N ILE A 291 -16.32 0.02 -10.04
CA ILE A 291 -16.43 0.75 -8.77
C ILE A 291 -17.60 0.16 -7.99
N ARG A 292 -17.38 -0.21 -6.75
CA ARG A 292 -18.38 -0.77 -5.84
C ARG A 292 -18.53 0.12 -4.62
N LEU A 293 -19.60 0.90 -4.54
CA LEU A 293 -19.93 1.78 -3.43
C LEU A 293 -20.97 1.10 -2.53
N ARG A 294 -20.66 0.88 -1.25
CA ARG A 294 -21.52 0.12 -0.34
C ARG A 294 -21.47 0.63 1.10
N ARG A 295 -22.25 0.01 1.97
CA ARG A 295 -22.20 0.15 3.44
C ARG A 295 -22.19 1.59 3.96
N GLY A 296 -22.90 2.50 3.27
CA GLY A 296 -23.08 3.88 3.71
C GLY A 296 -21.94 4.84 3.33
N THR A 297 -20.99 4.42 2.48
CA THR A 297 -19.94 5.34 2.01
C THR A 297 -20.52 6.52 1.24
N GLU A 298 -19.90 7.66 1.41
CA GLU A 298 -20.05 8.85 0.58
C GLU A 298 -18.80 9.02 -0.28
N VAL A 299 -18.91 9.75 -1.40
CA VAL A 299 -17.76 9.99 -2.30
C VAL A 299 -18.04 11.15 -3.25
N GLU A 300 -17.00 11.91 -3.63
CA GLU A 300 -17.02 12.78 -4.79
C GLU A 300 -16.02 12.26 -5.84
N ILE A 301 -16.49 11.84 -7.02
CA ILE A 301 -15.66 11.42 -8.15
C ILE A 301 -15.83 12.37 -9.31
N THR A 302 -14.72 12.90 -9.81
CA THR A 302 -14.72 13.81 -10.97
C THR A 302 -13.71 13.34 -12.01
N PHE A 303 -14.13 13.21 -13.28
CA PHE A 303 -13.35 12.73 -14.42
C PHE A 303 -12.83 11.29 -14.21
N ALA A 304 -13.71 10.32 -14.39
CA ALA A 304 -13.34 8.91 -14.36
C ALA A 304 -13.69 8.21 -15.67
N LYS A 305 -12.82 7.30 -16.11
CA LYS A 305 -13.06 6.32 -17.15
C LYS A 305 -12.99 4.92 -16.51
N VAL A 306 -14.07 4.15 -16.62
CA VAL A 306 -14.16 2.80 -16.06
C VAL A 306 -14.56 1.82 -17.15
N CYS A 307 -13.74 0.81 -17.40
CA CYS A 307 -14.00 -0.22 -18.40
C CYS A 307 -13.51 -1.61 -17.95
N GLY A 308 -13.79 -2.61 -18.77
CA GLY A 308 -13.32 -3.98 -18.53
C GLY A 308 -14.11 -4.76 -17.47
N LYS A 309 -15.12 -4.18 -16.84
CA LYS A 309 -16.04 -4.89 -15.94
C LYS A 309 -17.49 -4.69 -16.42
N ALA A 310 -18.27 -5.77 -16.49
CA ALA A 310 -19.66 -5.70 -16.95
C ALA A 310 -20.51 -4.78 -16.07
N LYS A 311 -20.35 -4.86 -14.75
CA LYS A 311 -20.89 -3.92 -13.76
C LYS A 311 -19.84 -2.86 -13.49
N ALA A 312 -19.73 -1.87 -14.36
CA ALA A 312 -18.68 -0.86 -14.23
C ALA A 312 -18.86 0.06 -13.00
N LEU A 313 -20.11 0.23 -12.55
CA LEU A 313 -20.45 0.93 -11.31
C LEU A 313 -21.56 0.16 -10.58
N ALA A 314 -21.32 -0.24 -9.35
CA ALA A 314 -22.31 -0.82 -8.46
C ALA A 314 -22.52 0.09 -7.24
N VAL A 315 -23.77 0.30 -6.85
CA VAL A 315 -24.14 1.06 -5.66
C VAL A 315 -25.03 0.18 -4.79
N GLU A 316 -24.57 -0.10 -3.58
CA GLU A 316 -25.22 -1.02 -2.66
C GLU A 316 -25.55 -0.33 -1.34
N SER A 317 -26.64 -0.68 -0.73
CA SER A 317 -27.28 -0.09 0.45
C SER A 317 -28.05 1.22 0.18
N ALA A 318 -29.11 1.37 0.92
CA ALA A 318 -29.99 2.53 0.79
C ALA A 318 -29.31 3.84 1.21
N GLU A 319 -28.39 3.77 2.18
CA GLU A 319 -27.61 4.92 2.68
C GLU A 319 -26.74 5.49 1.56
N THR A 320 -25.97 4.63 0.89
CA THR A 320 -25.07 5.01 -0.20
C THR A 320 -25.84 5.54 -1.41
N GLU A 321 -26.92 4.87 -1.83
CA GLU A 321 -27.74 5.34 -2.93
C GLU A 321 -28.44 6.68 -2.62
N ASN A 322 -28.91 6.87 -1.38
CA ASN A 322 -29.50 8.13 -0.95
C ASN A 322 -28.45 9.27 -0.88
N ALA A 323 -27.19 8.99 -0.54
CA ALA A 323 -26.14 10.00 -0.57
C ALA A 323 -25.90 10.56 -1.99
N LEU A 324 -25.97 9.70 -3.00
CA LEU A 324 -25.94 10.11 -4.42
C LEU A 324 -27.21 10.86 -4.83
N LEU A 325 -28.39 10.39 -4.42
CA LEU A 325 -29.67 11.01 -4.77
C LEU A 325 -29.80 12.42 -4.20
N ASN A 326 -29.39 12.65 -2.96
CA ASN A 326 -29.51 13.92 -2.26
C ASN A 326 -28.36 14.91 -2.54
N GLY A 327 -27.31 14.46 -3.26
CA GLY A 327 -26.13 15.26 -3.64
C GLY A 327 -25.05 15.38 -2.58
N THR A 328 -25.09 14.60 -1.49
CA THR A 328 -23.97 14.46 -0.55
C THR A 328 -22.79 13.81 -1.25
N SER A 329 -23.03 12.69 -1.93
CA SER A 329 -22.08 12.11 -2.88
C SER A 329 -22.30 12.69 -4.30
N LYS A 330 -21.21 12.76 -5.08
CA LYS A 330 -21.27 13.30 -6.45
C LYS A 330 -20.44 12.45 -7.41
N LEU A 331 -21.01 12.21 -8.57
CA LEU A 331 -20.35 11.62 -9.71
C LEU A 331 -20.45 12.61 -10.89
N GLU A 332 -19.32 13.21 -11.28
CA GLU A 332 -19.28 14.24 -12.31
C GLU A 332 -18.31 13.87 -13.43
N SER A 333 -18.76 13.88 -14.68
CA SER A 333 -17.93 13.50 -15.83
C SER A 333 -17.35 12.08 -15.70
N VAL A 334 -18.13 11.16 -15.14
CA VAL A 334 -17.80 9.74 -15.04
C VAL A 334 -18.32 9.03 -16.30
N SER A 335 -17.42 8.34 -16.98
CA SER A 335 -17.73 7.57 -18.19
C SER A 335 -17.50 6.09 -17.92
N ILE A 336 -18.53 5.26 -18.11
CA ILE A 336 -18.44 3.83 -17.89
C ILE A 336 -18.67 3.04 -19.18
N SER A 337 -17.89 1.97 -19.39
CA SER A 337 -18.02 1.02 -20.48
C SER A 337 -18.72 -0.26 -20.00
N GLY A 338 -19.83 -0.12 -19.33
CA GLY A 338 -20.61 -1.20 -18.74
C GLY A 338 -21.90 -0.65 -18.17
N THR A 339 -22.50 -1.37 -17.25
CA THR A 339 -23.75 -0.99 -16.60
C THR A 339 -23.53 -0.36 -15.23
N LEU A 340 -24.49 0.50 -14.84
CA LEU A 340 -24.73 0.85 -13.44
C LEU A 340 -25.67 -0.19 -12.83
N ASP A 341 -25.26 -0.79 -11.71
CA ASP A 341 -26.05 -1.73 -10.90
C ASP A 341 -26.45 -1.05 -9.58
N SER A 342 -27.71 -0.58 -9.49
CA SER A 342 -28.28 0.01 -8.29
C SER A 342 -29.06 -1.07 -7.55
N LYS A 343 -28.59 -1.51 -6.40
CA LYS A 343 -29.13 -2.67 -5.69
C LYS A 343 -30.52 -2.39 -5.10
N GLU A 344 -30.72 -1.20 -4.57
CA GLU A 344 -31.99 -0.77 -3.99
C GLU A 344 -32.90 -0.05 -5.00
N GLY A 345 -32.38 0.28 -6.17
CA GLY A 345 -33.12 0.98 -7.25
C GLY A 345 -33.42 2.44 -6.93
N ILE A 346 -32.70 3.06 -6.01
CA ILE A 346 -32.86 4.46 -5.61
C ILE A 346 -32.06 5.38 -6.55
N TYR A 347 -30.77 5.05 -6.78
CA TYR A 347 -29.90 5.80 -7.70
C TYR A 347 -29.82 5.10 -9.06
N THR A 348 -30.71 5.48 -9.95
CA THR A 348 -30.92 4.80 -11.23
C THR A 348 -29.96 5.29 -12.34
N ASN A 349 -29.90 4.54 -13.44
CA ASN A 349 -29.15 4.93 -14.63
C ASN A 349 -29.59 6.29 -15.21
N GLU A 350 -30.88 6.61 -15.13
CA GLU A 350 -31.43 7.90 -15.57
C GLU A 350 -30.87 9.05 -14.71
N LEU A 351 -30.74 8.85 -13.41
CA LEU A 351 -30.15 9.85 -12.51
C LEU A 351 -28.66 10.03 -12.79
N PHE A 352 -27.93 8.93 -12.98
CA PHE A 352 -26.51 8.96 -13.33
C PHE A 352 -26.26 9.74 -14.63
N VAL A 353 -26.99 9.40 -15.70
CA VAL A 353 -26.90 10.09 -17.00
C VAL A 353 -27.41 11.54 -16.91
N GLY A 354 -28.48 11.76 -16.14
CA GLY A 354 -29.03 13.09 -15.89
C GLY A 354 -28.09 14.05 -15.18
N ALA A 355 -27.13 13.53 -14.42
CA ALA A 355 -26.04 14.28 -13.80
C ALA A 355 -24.87 14.61 -14.77
N GLY A 356 -24.97 14.23 -16.05
CA GLY A 356 -23.96 14.51 -17.08
C GLY A 356 -22.90 13.42 -17.21
N ASN A 357 -23.12 12.25 -16.61
CA ASN A 357 -22.25 11.07 -16.75
C ASN A 357 -22.65 10.26 -18.00
N LEU A 358 -21.79 9.35 -18.42
CA LEU A 358 -21.97 8.58 -19.65
C LEU A 358 -21.88 7.08 -19.38
N THR A 359 -22.83 6.33 -19.97
CA THR A 359 -22.83 4.85 -19.97
C THR A 359 -22.55 4.31 -21.37
N GLU A 360 -22.22 3.03 -21.46
CA GLU A 360 -22.01 2.33 -22.75
C GLU A 360 -20.94 3.00 -23.64
N GLN A 361 -19.96 3.66 -23.02
CA GLN A 361 -18.89 4.28 -23.76
C GLN A 361 -17.92 3.21 -24.28
N SER A 362 -17.36 3.45 -25.46
CA SER A 362 -16.33 2.61 -26.04
C SER A 362 -14.98 3.31 -25.89
N PHE A 363 -14.22 2.89 -24.90
CA PHE A 363 -12.80 3.18 -24.79
C PHE A 363 -12.08 1.89 -24.42
N GLU A 364 -10.97 1.65 -25.06
CA GLU A 364 -10.20 0.43 -24.93
C GLU A 364 -8.76 0.75 -24.55
N TYR A 365 -8.32 0.12 -23.47
CA TYR A 365 -6.92 0.07 -23.06
C TYR A 365 -6.52 -1.40 -23.12
N ALA A 366 -5.72 -1.77 -24.10
CA ALA A 366 -5.28 -3.16 -24.27
C ALA A 366 -4.10 -3.54 -23.40
N SER A 367 -3.39 -2.53 -22.88
CA SER A 367 -2.20 -2.70 -22.04
C SER A 367 -1.98 -1.46 -21.16
N LEU A 368 -1.12 -1.59 -20.17
CA LEU A 368 -0.68 -0.47 -19.35
C LEU A 368 -0.02 0.63 -20.21
N ASP A 369 0.72 0.25 -21.24
CA ASP A 369 1.35 1.19 -22.20
C ASP A 369 0.34 2.14 -22.86
N ASP A 370 -0.92 1.71 -23.05
CA ASP A 370 -1.96 2.58 -23.62
C ASP A 370 -2.39 3.65 -22.62
N ILE A 371 -2.40 3.31 -21.33
CA ILE A 371 -2.67 4.26 -20.25
C ILE A 371 -1.49 5.22 -20.07
N GLU A 372 -0.25 4.74 -20.15
CA GLU A 372 0.96 5.56 -20.03
C GLU A 372 1.06 6.65 -21.12
N LYS A 373 0.55 6.39 -22.33
CA LYS A 373 0.46 7.41 -23.39
C LYS A 373 -0.43 8.59 -23.00
N GLU A 374 -1.46 8.34 -22.23
CA GLU A 374 -2.37 9.36 -21.69
C GLU A 374 -1.84 9.93 -20.37
N CYS A 375 -1.26 9.09 -19.53
CA CYS A 375 -0.77 9.37 -18.18
C CYS A 375 0.76 9.47 -18.14
N THR A 376 1.36 10.43 -18.85
CA THR A 376 2.83 10.56 -18.97
C THR A 376 3.58 10.74 -17.65
N TRP A 377 2.87 11.03 -16.54
CA TRP A 377 3.42 11.08 -15.20
C TRP A 377 3.83 9.69 -14.67
N MET A 378 3.37 8.60 -15.30
CA MET A 378 3.77 7.22 -14.98
C MET A 378 5.17 6.88 -15.52
N ASN A 379 5.63 7.55 -16.54
CA ASN A 379 6.86 7.19 -17.27
C ASN A 379 8.09 7.11 -16.36
N GLY A 380 8.77 5.97 -16.44
CA GLY A 380 10.12 5.77 -15.89
C GLY A 380 10.17 5.23 -14.46
N TRP A 381 9.03 5.10 -13.78
CA TRP A 381 9.00 4.56 -12.42
C TRP A 381 7.98 3.42 -12.20
N THR A 382 6.98 3.30 -13.03
CA THR A 382 6.06 2.15 -13.05
C THR A 382 6.66 0.93 -13.73
N LYS A 383 6.08 -0.26 -13.48
CA LYS A 383 6.57 -1.56 -13.98
C LYS A 383 5.65 -2.14 -15.05
#